data_6844fdc8995ffcee8b7a2d684f6a7fa8
#
_entry.id   6844fdc8995ffcee8b7a2d684f6a7fa8
#
_cell.length_a   1.000
_cell.length_b   1.000
_cell.length_c   1.000
_cell.angle_alpha   90.00
_cell.angle_beta   90.00
_cell.angle_gamma   90.00
#
_symmetry.space_group_name_H-M   'P 1'
#
loop_
_entity.id
_entity.type
_entity.pdbx_description
1 polymer ?
#
loop_
_entity_poly.entity_id
_entity_poly.type
_entity_poly.pdbx_seq_one_letter_code
_entity_poly.pdbx_strand_id
1 'polypeptide(L)'
;VKILYFNYLWDIYGASLGSAIKPIELFAEMRGLGHEVEMIWFKDQPGGPAPGTFKASARNFLKRHLAFLAHDPKLFLENLIFARREAEAVEKFKPDIIIARLDLYLFSAVRTARKYHLPVLIEADSPPVYEAVHFQPQYWRIPFIPRLIEGWVLRNADFNVMQSMELQHYFVHRHRLRQERTDVVSNGADIHKFVPDLKDAALLARLGWQEGPILGFIGSMSVWHGIENLLRIIDTVLSHYPAAKFLLVGSGGGHEASIRRFIQQRRLTRQVILTGYVPHAQIPAYIQLMDVVLAPYPNLPFFYYSPVKVFEYMAAGKAVVTTRIGQLKCIIRDGWDGILCPPGDFNAFIAAISGLLEDTDMAKQMGLNARQTISTKHTWRHKASAYEAICARLIEEYQQKNGHAHTSDT
;
A
#
# COMPACT_ATOMS: atom_id res chain seq x y z
N VAL A 1 -7.98 4.79 -24.69
CA VAL A 1 -8.30 5.92 -23.80
C VAL A 1 -7.01 6.54 -23.30
N LYS A 2 -6.95 7.88 -23.25
CA LYS A 2 -5.84 8.65 -22.70
C LYS A 2 -6.11 8.97 -21.22
N ILE A 3 -5.32 8.40 -20.33
CA ILE A 3 -5.49 8.53 -18.89
C ILE A 3 -4.34 9.37 -18.33
N LEU A 4 -4.66 10.45 -17.64
CA LEU A 4 -3.67 11.26 -16.93
C LEU A 4 -3.78 11.00 -15.44
N TYR A 5 -2.73 10.44 -14.85
CA TYR A 5 -2.67 10.11 -13.43
C TYR A 5 -1.84 11.11 -12.64
N PHE A 6 -2.43 11.67 -11.59
CA PHE A 6 -1.78 12.60 -10.68
C PHE A 6 -1.45 11.93 -9.33
N ASN A 7 -0.18 11.89 -8.99
CA ASN A 7 0.31 11.37 -7.72
C ASN A 7 1.10 12.43 -6.95
N TYR A 8 0.83 12.56 -5.68
CA TYR A 8 1.39 13.59 -4.80
C TYR A 8 2.29 13.02 -3.69
N LEU A 9 2.69 11.76 -3.80
CA LEU A 9 3.63 11.12 -2.86
C LEU A 9 5.02 11.75 -2.94
N TRP A 10 5.68 11.83 -1.78
CA TRP A 10 7.00 12.44 -1.63
C TRP A 10 8.17 11.53 -1.97
N ASP A 11 8.02 10.23 -1.77
CA ASP A 11 9.14 9.29 -1.83
C ASP A 11 8.68 7.98 -2.46
N ILE A 12 8.85 7.89 -3.76
CA ILE A 12 8.52 6.69 -4.53
C ILE A 12 9.64 5.65 -4.55
N TYR A 13 10.86 6.03 -4.12
CA TYR A 13 12.04 5.16 -4.14
C TYR A 13 12.51 4.72 -2.75
N GLY A 14 11.89 5.21 -1.66
CA GLY A 14 12.31 4.98 -0.29
C GLY A 14 11.27 4.25 0.58
N ALA A 15 11.03 4.76 1.78
CA ALA A 15 10.16 4.13 2.79
C ALA A 15 8.68 3.99 2.35
N SER A 16 8.24 4.78 1.38
CA SER A 16 6.88 4.77 0.83
C SER A 16 6.70 3.86 -0.39
N LEU A 17 7.67 3.00 -0.70
CA LEU A 17 7.65 2.15 -1.89
C LEU A 17 6.36 1.31 -2.01
N GLY A 18 5.84 0.77 -0.90
CA GLY A 18 4.58 0.02 -0.89
C GLY A 18 3.39 0.80 -1.44
N SER A 19 3.37 2.13 -1.24
CA SER A 19 2.32 3.02 -1.77
C SER A 19 2.54 3.38 -3.25
N ALA A 20 3.76 3.23 -3.77
CA ALA A 20 4.10 3.50 -5.17
C ALA A 20 3.89 2.27 -6.05
N ILE A 21 3.97 1.05 -5.51
CA ILE A 21 3.83 -0.20 -6.27
C ILE A 21 2.47 -0.25 -6.97
N LYS A 22 1.38 0.07 -6.28
CA LYS A 22 0.03 0.02 -6.85
C LYS A 22 -0.08 0.84 -8.15
N PRO A 23 0.19 2.16 -8.18
CA PRO A 23 0.05 2.91 -9.43
C PRO A 23 1.03 2.44 -10.51
N ILE A 24 2.26 2.04 -10.16
CA ILE A 24 3.23 1.55 -11.14
C ILE A 24 2.70 0.29 -11.83
N GLU A 25 2.30 -0.72 -11.08
CA GLU A 25 1.84 -2.00 -11.61
C GLU A 25 0.46 -1.88 -12.28
N LEU A 26 -0.48 -1.16 -11.66
CA LEU A 26 -1.82 -0.92 -12.19
C LEU A 26 -1.75 -0.25 -13.56
N PHE A 27 -0.99 0.83 -13.69
CA PHE A 27 -0.94 1.57 -14.94
C PHE A 27 0.01 0.93 -15.97
N ALA A 28 0.92 0.05 -15.56
CA ALA A 28 1.62 -0.83 -16.50
C ALA A 28 0.63 -1.79 -17.18
N GLU A 29 -0.28 -2.41 -16.42
CA GLU A 29 -1.33 -3.27 -16.96
C GLU A 29 -2.35 -2.49 -17.81
N MET A 30 -2.72 -1.26 -17.42
CA MET A 30 -3.58 -0.40 -18.24
C MET A 30 -2.95 -0.11 -19.62
N ARG A 31 -1.63 0.15 -19.67
CA ARG A 31 -0.91 0.27 -20.95
C ARG A 31 -0.93 -1.03 -21.74
N GLY A 32 -0.80 -2.19 -21.06
CA GLY A 32 -0.94 -3.51 -21.65
C GLY A 32 -2.36 -3.82 -22.18
N LEU A 33 -3.39 -3.10 -21.72
CA LEU A 33 -4.76 -3.11 -22.25
C LEU A 33 -4.95 -2.18 -23.46
N GLY A 34 -3.91 -1.43 -23.86
CA GLY A 34 -3.95 -0.52 -25.01
C GLY A 34 -4.31 0.93 -24.67
N HIS A 35 -4.28 1.31 -23.39
CA HIS A 35 -4.49 2.70 -22.99
C HIS A 35 -3.18 3.50 -23.04
N GLU A 36 -3.29 4.79 -23.40
CA GLU A 36 -2.20 5.74 -23.21
C GLU A 36 -2.27 6.29 -21.79
N VAL A 37 -1.23 6.06 -20.98
CA VAL A 37 -1.20 6.53 -19.58
C VAL A 37 0.03 7.39 -19.33
N GLU A 38 -0.20 8.65 -18.97
CA GLU A 38 0.85 9.54 -18.45
C GLU A 38 0.68 9.69 -16.93
N MET A 39 1.80 9.53 -16.20
CA MET A 39 1.82 9.59 -14.74
C MET A 39 2.67 10.78 -14.30
N ILE A 40 2.09 11.72 -13.59
CA ILE A 40 2.77 12.90 -13.06
C ILE A 40 2.98 12.73 -11.55
N TRP A 41 4.25 12.73 -11.15
CA TRP A 41 4.68 12.69 -9.76
C TRP A 41 5.05 14.10 -9.31
N PHE A 42 4.21 14.71 -8.46
CA PHE A 42 4.34 16.14 -8.16
C PHE A 42 5.44 16.44 -7.14
N LYS A 43 5.68 15.55 -6.21
CA LYS A 43 6.63 15.76 -5.10
C LYS A 43 7.93 14.97 -5.27
N ASP A 44 8.02 14.15 -6.29
CA ASP A 44 9.23 13.40 -6.58
C ASP A 44 10.20 14.27 -7.37
N GLN A 45 11.38 14.53 -6.76
CA GLN A 45 12.50 15.15 -7.44
C GLN A 45 13.67 14.16 -7.45
N PRO A 46 14.11 13.68 -8.62
CA PRO A 46 15.33 12.90 -8.71
C PRO A 46 16.51 13.72 -8.15
N GLY A 47 17.10 13.27 -7.04
CA GLY A 47 18.23 13.95 -6.38
C GLY A 47 17.90 14.77 -5.15
N GLY A 48 16.73 14.63 -4.56
CA GLY A 48 16.42 15.17 -3.23
C GLY A 48 17.41 14.61 -2.19
N PRO A 49 17.85 15.41 -1.17
CA PRO A 49 18.85 14.99 -0.21
C PRO A 49 18.38 13.74 0.54
N ALA A 50 19.23 12.72 0.57
CA ALA A 50 19.03 11.52 1.37
C ALA A 50 18.75 11.92 2.83
N PRO A 51 17.80 11.28 3.53
CA PRO A 51 17.55 11.54 4.94
C PRO A 51 18.78 11.13 5.74
N GLY A 52 19.61 12.09 6.16
CA GLY A 52 20.75 11.74 7.04
C GLY A 52 21.91 12.69 7.20
N THR A 53 21.81 13.98 6.85
CA THR A 53 22.88 14.93 7.23
C THR A 53 22.32 16.19 7.85
N PHE A 54 21.94 16.11 9.12
CA PHE A 54 21.55 17.28 9.91
C PHE A 54 22.74 17.74 10.78
N LYS A 55 23.45 18.77 10.31
CA LYS A 55 24.22 19.62 11.23
C LYS A 55 23.25 20.57 11.93
N ALA A 56 23.00 20.29 13.19
CA ALA A 56 22.15 21.10 14.06
C ALA A 56 22.78 22.46 14.36
N SER A 57 22.16 23.55 13.89
CA SER A 57 22.44 24.91 14.34
C SER A 57 21.18 25.48 15.04
N ALA A 58 21.35 26.36 16.01
CA ALA A 58 20.26 27.02 16.76
C ALA A 58 19.21 27.69 15.86
N ARG A 59 19.56 28.02 14.60
CA ARG A 59 18.67 28.48 13.54
C ARG A 59 17.62 27.43 13.13
N ASN A 60 17.87 26.13 13.39
CA ASN A 60 16.95 25.03 13.12
C ASN A 60 15.88 24.86 14.21
N PHE A 61 16.11 25.32 15.43
CA PHE A 61 15.13 25.23 16.52
C PHE A 61 13.92 26.14 16.23
N LEU A 62 14.17 27.39 15.84
CA LEU A 62 13.09 28.34 15.49
C LEU A 62 12.36 27.92 14.21
N LYS A 63 13.09 27.41 13.20
CA LYS A 63 12.50 26.83 11.98
C LYS A 63 11.66 25.59 12.28
N ARG A 64 12.03 24.78 13.26
CA ARG A 64 11.30 23.57 13.65
C ARG A 64 9.96 23.88 14.32
N HIS A 65 9.90 24.93 15.16
CA HIS A 65 8.65 25.39 15.76
C HIS A 65 7.75 26.16 14.79
N LEU A 66 8.32 26.95 13.88
CA LEU A 66 7.55 27.59 12.79
C LEU A 66 7.09 26.58 11.74
N ALA A 67 7.88 25.54 11.46
CA ALA A 67 7.47 24.45 10.57
C ALA A 67 6.25 23.67 11.09
N PHE A 68 6.12 23.55 12.41
CA PHE A 68 4.97 22.96 13.07
C PHE A 68 3.66 23.71 12.76
N LEU A 69 3.67 25.04 12.81
CA LEU A 69 2.51 25.91 12.51
C LEU A 69 2.31 26.08 11.00
N ALA A 70 3.37 26.05 10.22
CA ALA A 70 3.34 26.31 8.78
C ALA A 70 3.02 25.05 7.93
N HIS A 71 2.97 23.87 8.54
CA HIS A 71 2.78 22.61 7.81
C HIS A 71 1.49 22.58 7.00
N ASP A 72 0.35 22.76 7.64
CA ASP A 72 -0.96 22.69 6.99
C ASP A 72 -1.21 23.85 6.01
N PRO A 73 -0.88 25.12 6.35
CA PRO A 73 -0.91 26.21 5.37
C PRO A 73 -0.03 25.96 4.14
N LYS A 74 1.14 25.35 4.30
CA LYS A 74 2.00 24.97 3.18
C LYS A 74 1.31 23.96 2.25
N LEU A 75 0.75 22.87 2.81
CA LEU A 75 0.04 21.87 2.03
C LEU A 75 -1.15 22.46 1.27
N PHE A 76 -1.88 23.39 1.89
CA PHE A 76 -2.97 24.11 1.24
C PHE A 76 -2.47 24.96 0.07
N LEU A 77 -1.39 25.72 0.25
CA LEU A 77 -0.80 26.57 -0.79
C LEU A 77 -0.17 25.78 -1.94
N GLU A 78 0.29 24.56 -1.68
CA GLU A 78 0.84 23.68 -2.72
C GLU A 78 -0.17 23.43 -3.86
N ASN A 79 -1.49 23.50 -3.59
CA ASN A 79 -2.52 23.40 -4.64
C ASN A 79 -2.38 24.44 -5.75
N LEU A 80 -1.83 25.62 -5.47
CA LEU A 80 -1.60 26.65 -6.49
C LEU A 80 -0.51 26.22 -7.48
N ILE A 81 0.55 25.58 -6.95
CA ILE A 81 1.66 25.05 -7.75
C ILE A 81 1.18 23.83 -8.54
N PHE A 82 0.44 22.94 -7.87
CA PHE A 82 -0.07 21.73 -8.51
C PHE A 82 -1.06 22.08 -9.62
N ALA A 83 -2.02 22.97 -9.39
CA ALA A 83 -3.01 23.38 -10.39
C ALA A 83 -2.38 23.90 -11.69
N ARG A 84 -1.23 24.61 -11.59
CA ARG A 84 -0.49 25.06 -12.77
C ARG A 84 0.12 23.88 -13.53
N ARG A 85 0.84 22.99 -12.82
CA ARG A 85 1.46 21.81 -13.43
C ARG A 85 0.44 20.82 -13.98
N GLU A 86 -0.69 20.66 -13.29
CA GLU A 86 -1.83 19.87 -13.75
C GLU A 86 -2.41 20.42 -15.05
N ALA A 87 -2.60 21.75 -15.14
CA ALA A 87 -3.06 22.42 -16.34
C ALA A 87 -2.10 22.23 -17.51
N GLU A 88 -0.80 22.44 -17.29
CA GLU A 88 0.26 22.21 -18.29
C GLU A 88 0.24 20.74 -18.80
N ALA A 89 0.04 19.77 -17.90
CA ALA A 89 -0.05 18.36 -18.26
C ALA A 89 -1.31 18.04 -19.09
N VAL A 90 -2.45 18.59 -18.70
CA VAL A 90 -3.73 18.42 -19.44
C VAL A 90 -3.62 19.01 -20.84
N GLU A 91 -3.09 20.23 -21.00
CA GLU A 91 -2.93 20.90 -22.30
C GLU A 91 -1.98 20.13 -23.24
N LYS A 92 -0.90 19.58 -22.68
CA LYS A 92 0.09 18.80 -23.42
C LYS A 92 -0.42 17.42 -23.82
N PHE A 93 -0.99 16.67 -22.88
CA PHE A 93 -1.35 15.26 -23.07
C PHE A 93 -2.76 15.10 -23.69
N LYS A 94 -3.67 16.05 -23.42
CA LYS A 94 -5.08 16.02 -23.86
C LYS A 94 -5.79 14.72 -23.45
N PRO A 95 -5.91 14.44 -22.14
CA PRO A 95 -6.49 13.21 -21.64
C PRO A 95 -8.01 13.14 -21.88
N ASP A 96 -8.53 11.91 -21.89
CA ASP A 96 -9.98 11.64 -21.87
C ASP A 96 -10.53 11.66 -20.44
N ILE A 97 -9.66 11.34 -19.45
CA ILE A 97 -10.01 11.25 -18.03
C ILE A 97 -8.81 11.58 -17.15
N ILE A 98 -9.07 12.18 -16.00
CA ILE A 98 -8.08 12.39 -14.94
C ILE A 98 -8.34 11.38 -13.82
N ILE A 99 -7.29 10.68 -13.38
CA ILE A 99 -7.27 9.91 -12.13
C ILE A 99 -6.33 10.62 -11.17
N ALA A 100 -6.79 10.94 -9.96
CA ALA A 100 -5.96 11.63 -8.99
C ALA A 100 -5.98 10.91 -7.63
N ARG A 101 -4.81 10.73 -7.03
CA ARG A 101 -4.70 10.19 -5.69
C ARG A 101 -5.18 11.20 -4.66
N LEU A 102 -6.01 10.75 -3.71
CA LEU A 102 -6.43 11.55 -2.57
C LEU A 102 -5.23 11.81 -1.64
N ASP A 103 -5.03 13.06 -1.26
CA ASP A 103 -4.01 13.45 -0.28
C ASP A 103 -4.53 14.59 0.62
N LEU A 104 -3.82 14.84 1.72
CA LEU A 104 -4.20 15.85 2.71
C LEU A 104 -4.19 17.26 2.10
N TYR A 105 -5.28 18.00 2.27
CA TYR A 105 -5.52 19.35 1.71
C TYR A 105 -5.54 19.44 0.18
N LEU A 106 -5.47 18.34 -0.54
CA LEU A 106 -5.41 18.33 -2.00
C LEU A 106 -6.80 18.47 -2.60
N PHE A 107 -7.00 19.50 -3.42
CA PHE A 107 -8.24 19.76 -4.16
C PHE A 107 -8.01 20.26 -5.60
N SER A 108 -6.77 20.53 -5.97
CA SER A 108 -6.41 21.09 -7.28
C SER A 108 -6.86 20.21 -8.44
N ALA A 109 -6.65 18.88 -8.35
CA ALA A 109 -7.02 17.95 -9.41
C ALA A 109 -8.49 18.01 -9.81
N VAL A 110 -9.40 18.08 -8.82
CA VAL A 110 -10.85 18.20 -9.08
C VAL A 110 -11.18 19.56 -9.74
N ARG A 111 -10.51 20.65 -9.31
CA ARG A 111 -10.69 21.97 -9.93
C ARG A 111 -10.15 22.01 -11.36
N THR A 112 -8.99 21.39 -11.58
CA THR A 112 -8.38 21.27 -12.91
C THR A 112 -9.27 20.47 -13.84
N ALA A 113 -9.77 19.30 -13.42
CA ALA A 113 -10.70 18.51 -14.22
C ALA A 113 -11.95 19.31 -14.63
N ARG A 114 -12.55 20.04 -13.69
CA ARG A 114 -13.72 20.91 -13.97
C ARG A 114 -13.40 22.04 -14.95
N LYS A 115 -12.24 22.70 -14.79
CA LYS A 115 -11.80 23.78 -15.69
C LYS A 115 -11.66 23.30 -17.14
N TYR A 116 -11.17 22.07 -17.32
CA TYR A 116 -10.95 21.49 -18.64
C TYR A 116 -12.10 20.59 -19.12
N HIS A 117 -13.22 20.55 -18.39
CA HIS A 117 -14.40 19.74 -18.72
C HIS A 117 -14.03 18.26 -18.92
N LEU A 118 -13.27 17.69 -17.99
CA LEU A 118 -12.83 16.30 -17.98
C LEU A 118 -13.46 15.52 -16.81
N PRO A 119 -13.82 14.25 -17.00
CA PRO A 119 -14.22 13.39 -15.89
C PRO A 119 -13.03 13.17 -14.94
N VAL A 120 -13.30 13.11 -13.63
CA VAL A 120 -12.29 12.88 -12.61
C VAL A 120 -12.66 11.74 -11.69
N LEU A 121 -11.74 10.77 -11.58
CA LEU A 121 -11.79 9.69 -10.64
C LEU A 121 -10.79 9.97 -9.50
N ILE A 122 -11.24 9.89 -8.25
CA ILE A 122 -10.36 9.98 -7.07
C ILE A 122 -10.02 8.58 -6.59
N GLU A 123 -8.73 8.29 -6.53
CA GLU A 123 -8.17 7.09 -5.93
C GLU A 123 -7.85 7.35 -4.46
N ALA A 124 -8.58 6.70 -3.55
CA ALA A 124 -8.40 6.83 -2.11
C ALA A 124 -7.76 5.56 -1.54
N ASP A 125 -6.44 5.58 -1.38
CA ASP A 125 -5.66 4.47 -0.79
C ASP A 125 -5.53 4.57 0.72
N SER A 126 -5.79 5.75 1.29
CA SER A 126 -5.78 5.97 2.73
C SER A 126 -6.76 7.08 3.09
N PRO A 127 -7.14 7.22 4.36
CA PRO A 127 -7.89 8.35 4.89
C PRO A 127 -6.93 9.44 5.39
N PRO A 128 -6.50 10.42 4.55
CA PRO A 128 -5.41 11.35 4.87
C PRO A 128 -5.67 12.16 6.14
N VAL A 129 -6.92 12.56 6.37
CA VAL A 129 -7.29 13.31 7.58
C VAL A 129 -7.20 12.44 8.83
N TYR A 130 -7.62 11.18 8.74
CA TYR A 130 -7.47 10.23 9.85
C TYR A 130 -5.99 9.97 10.16
N GLU A 131 -5.19 9.70 9.14
CA GLU A 131 -3.74 9.47 9.29
C GLU A 131 -3.04 10.68 9.89
N ALA A 132 -3.38 11.87 9.41
CA ALA A 132 -2.81 13.11 9.91
C ALA A 132 -3.11 13.36 11.40
N VAL A 133 -4.30 12.99 11.87
CA VAL A 133 -4.70 13.13 13.28
C VAL A 133 -4.05 12.07 14.17
N HIS A 134 -4.03 10.81 13.72
CA HIS A 134 -3.63 9.68 14.58
C HIS A 134 -2.13 9.35 14.49
N PHE A 135 -1.50 9.58 13.33
CA PHE A 135 -0.09 9.22 13.10
C PHE A 135 0.85 10.43 13.02
N GLN A 136 0.30 11.64 12.92
CA GLN A 136 1.09 12.88 12.85
C GLN A 136 0.56 13.94 13.83
N PRO A 137 0.36 13.61 15.12
CA PRO A 137 -0.21 14.53 16.11
C PRO A 137 0.71 15.71 16.44
N GLN A 138 1.99 15.64 16.03
CA GLN A 138 2.99 16.70 16.25
C GLN A 138 2.72 17.97 15.43
N TYR A 139 1.86 17.94 14.41
CA TYR A 139 1.55 19.13 13.63
C TYR A 139 0.27 19.80 14.12
N TRP A 140 0.31 21.13 14.27
CA TRP A 140 -0.87 21.90 14.64
C TRP A 140 -1.84 21.97 13.47
N ARG A 141 -3.13 21.71 13.74
CA ARG A 141 -4.20 21.72 12.75
C ARG A 141 -5.46 22.39 13.27
N ILE A 142 -6.19 23.01 12.36
CA ILE A 142 -7.59 23.35 12.60
C ILE A 142 -8.41 22.12 12.17
N PRO A 143 -8.95 21.31 13.10
CA PRO A 143 -9.38 19.93 12.79
C PRO A 143 -10.48 19.81 11.74
N PHE A 144 -11.31 20.84 11.56
CA PHE A 144 -12.43 20.79 10.61
C PHE A 144 -12.04 21.14 9.18
N ILE A 145 -10.97 21.94 8.95
CA ILE A 145 -10.57 22.39 7.61
C ILE A 145 -10.18 21.23 6.69
N PRO A 146 -9.23 20.34 7.06
CA PRO A 146 -8.87 19.23 6.20
C PRO A 146 -10.05 18.29 5.95
N ARG A 147 -10.95 18.13 6.95
CA ARG A 147 -12.18 17.33 6.79
C ARG A 147 -13.15 17.92 5.78
N LEU A 148 -13.32 19.24 5.78
CA LEU A 148 -14.17 19.91 4.80
C LEU A 148 -13.62 19.77 3.39
N ILE A 149 -12.29 19.92 3.23
CA ILE A 149 -11.61 19.76 1.94
C ILE A 149 -11.70 18.33 1.44
N GLU A 150 -11.37 17.33 2.28
CA GLU A 150 -11.49 15.90 1.96
C GLU A 150 -12.92 15.57 1.48
N GLY A 151 -13.92 15.99 2.26
CA GLY A 151 -15.32 15.80 1.90
C GLY A 151 -15.74 16.55 0.65
N TRP A 152 -15.19 17.74 0.40
CA TRP A 152 -15.45 18.48 -0.84
C TRP A 152 -14.86 17.74 -2.04
N VAL A 153 -13.61 17.28 -1.98
CA VAL A 153 -12.95 16.52 -3.04
C VAL A 153 -13.75 15.29 -3.41
N LEU A 154 -14.07 14.45 -2.42
CA LEU A 154 -14.78 13.19 -2.65
C LEU A 154 -16.19 13.36 -3.18
N ARG A 155 -16.94 14.42 -2.76
CA ARG A 155 -18.28 14.70 -3.28
C ARG A 155 -18.29 15.34 -4.66
N ASN A 156 -17.18 15.97 -5.05
CA ASN A 156 -17.07 16.68 -6.33
C ASN A 156 -16.28 15.91 -7.39
N ALA A 157 -15.74 14.74 -7.04
CA ALA A 157 -15.28 13.76 -8.00
C ALA A 157 -16.47 13.09 -8.70
N ASP A 158 -16.28 12.69 -9.95
CA ASP A 158 -17.30 11.93 -10.69
C ASP A 158 -17.40 10.49 -10.18
N PHE A 159 -16.27 9.96 -9.70
CA PHE A 159 -16.21 8.64 -9.08
C PHE A 159 -15.07 8.55 -8.07
N ASN A 160 -15.22 7.65 -7.08
CA ASN A 160 -14.20 7.39 -6.08
C ASN A 160 -13.90 5.90 -5.98
N VAL A 161 -12.63 5.52 -6.09
CA VAL A 161 -12.18 4.14 -5.89
C VAL A 161 -11.41 4.04 -4.58
N MET A 162 -11.83 3.13 -3.72
CA MET A 162 -11.17 2.83 -2.44
C MET A 162 -10.47 1.48 -2.52
N GLN A 163 -9.40 1.32 -1.73
CA GLN A 163 -8.66 0.05 -1.74
C GLN A 163 -9.27 -1.05 -0.85
N SER A 164 -10.25 -0.72 0.01
CA SER A 164 -10.92 -1.68 0.90
C SER A 164 -12.36 -1.28 1.21
N MET A 165 -13.17 -2.26 1.59
CA MET A 165 -14.56 -2.03 2.02
C MET A 165 -14.61 -1.17 3.29
N GLU A 166 -13.67 -1.36 4.20
CA GLU A 166 -13.55 -0.56 5.42
C GLU A 166 -13.34 0.91 5.10
N LEU A 167 -12.49 1.20 4.10
CA LEU A 167 -12.24 2.57 3.66
C LEU A 167 -13.44 3.16 2.92
N GLN A 168 -14.14 2.37 2.09
CA GLN A 168 -15.36 2.78 1.43
C GLN A 168 -16.44 3.13 2.46
N HIS A 169 -16.71 2.25 3.43
CA HIS A 169 -17.67 2.51 4.50
C HIS A 169 -17.31 3.78 5.28
N TYR A 170 -16.04 3.94 5.63
CA TYR A 170 -15.57 5.15 6.33
C TYR A 170 -15.90 6.43 5.54
N PHE A 171 -15.55 6.51 4.27
CA PHE A 171 -15.78 7.72 3.49
C PHE A 171 -17.25 7.94 3.13
N VAL A 172 -17.99 6.88 2.79
CA VAL A 172 -19.41 6.97 2.48
C VAL A 172 -20.18 7.55 3.68
N HIS A 173 -19.98 7.00 4.89
CA HIS A 173 -20.66 7.48 6.09
C HIS A 173 -20.17 8.85 6.52
N ARG A 174 -18.85 9.08 6.53
CA ARG A 174 -18.26 10.32 7.04
C ARG A 174 -18.58 11.54 6.18
N HIS A 175 -18.59 11.37 4.87
CA HIS A 175 -18.78 12.45 3.90
C HIS A 175 -20.11 12.38 3.15
N ARG A 176 -21.00 11.44 3.49
CA ARG A 176 -22.30 11.22 2.87
C ARG A 176 -22.18 11.07 1.36
N LEU A 177 -21.26 10.20 0.92
CA LEU A 177 -21.08 9.95 -0.49
C LEU A 177 -22.21 9.07 -1.02
N ARG A 178 -22.53 9.23 -2.31
CA ARG A 178 -23.45 8.35 -3.00
C ARG A 178 -22.77 7.02 -3.26
N GLN A 179 -23.34 5.91 -2.81
CA GLN A 179 -22.77 4.56 -2.90
C GLN A 179 -22.48 4.17 -4.35
N GLU A 180 -23.39 4.55 -5.28
CA GLU A 180 -23.28 4.28 -6.72
C GLU A 180 -22.13 5.04 -7.41
N ARG A 181 -21.51 6.00 -6.73
CA ARG A 181 -20.32 6.74 -7.17
C ARG A 181 -19.05 6.32 -6.46
N THR A 182 -19.09 5.13 -5.85
CA THR A 182 -17.93 4.55 -5.18
C THR A 182 -17.76 3.09 -5.53
N ASP A 183 -16.52 2.59 -5.58
CA ASP A 183 -16.23 1.16 -5.72
C ASP A 183 -14.98 0.78 -4.94
N VAL A 184 -14.78 -0.52 -4.74
CA VAL A 184 -13.62 -1.07 -4.05
C VAL A 184 -12.76 -1.86 -5.03
N VAL A 185 -11.57 -1.33 -5.32
CA VAL A 185 -10.55 -2.04 -6.09
C VAL A 185 -9.33 -2.25 -5.20
N SER A 186 -9.20 -3.47 -4.66
CA SER A 186 -8.07 -3.85 -3.80
C SER A 186 -6.75 -3.85 -4.56
N ASN A 187 -5.66 -3.91 -3.84
CA ASN A 187 -4.36 -4.22 -4.42
C ASN A 187 -4.36 -5.61 -5.08
N GLY A 188 -3.33 -5.89 -5.83
CA GLY A 188 -3.11 -7.15 -6.52
C GLY A 188 -1.64 -7.58 -6.45
N ALA A 189 -1.29 -8.61 -7.21
CA ALA A 189 0.08 -9.02 -7.42
C ALA A 189 0.36 -9.34 -8.88
N ASP A 190 1.62 -9.22 -9.27
CA ASP A 190 2.13 -9.69 -10.55
C ASP A 190 2.52 -11.18 -10.43
N ILE A 191 1.72 -12.06 -11.01
CA ILE A 191 1.93 -13.51 -10.98
C ILE A 191 3.11 -13.98 -11.86
N HIS A 192 3.65 -13.11 -12.69
CA HIS A 192 4.83 -13.41 -13.53
C HIS A 192 6.13 -13.02 -12.81
N LYS A 193 6.11 -12.03 -11.92
CA LYS A 193 7.21 -11.69 -11.03
C LYS A 193 7.26 -12.58 -9.80
N PHE A 194 6.10 -12.85 -9.19
CA PHE A 194 5.97 -13.67 -7.99
C PHE A 194 5.53 -15.08 -8.38
N VAL A 195 6.49 -15.90 -8.75
CA VAL A 195 6.26 -17.31 -9.14
C VAL A 195 6.72 -18.26 -8.03
N PRO A 196 6.05 -19.40 -7.83
CA PRO A 196 6.61 -20.50 -7.04
C PRO A 196 7.86 -21.02 -7.76
N ASP A 197 8.98 -20.97 -7.09
CA ASP A 197 10.26 -21.43 -7.64
C ASP A 197 11.11 -22.08 -6.54
N LEU A 198 12.20 -22.71 -6.94
CA LEU A 198 13.17 -23.28 -6.01
C LEU A 198 13.86 -22.17 -5.20
N LYS A 199 14.27 -22.49 -3.98
CA LYS A 199 15.07 -21.59 -3.16
C LYS A 199 16.40 -21.31 -3.85
N ASP A 200 16.74 -20.01 -3.97
CA ASP A 200 18.05 -19.58 -4.49
C ASP A 200 19.16 -19.98 -3.51
N ALA A 201 19.90 -21.02 -3.86
CA ALA A 201 20.99 -21.55 -3.05
C ALA A 201 22.12 -20.53 -2.82
N ALA A 202 22.40 -19.66 -3.80
CA ALA A 202 23.42 -18.63 -3.68
C ALA A 202 22.97 -17.52 -2.70
N LEU A 203 21.71 -17.12 -2.75
CA LEU A 203 21.13 -16.18 -1.80
C LEU A 203 21.10 -16.79 -0.39
N LEU A 204 20.72 -18.06 -0.27
CA LEU A 204 20.70 -18.77 1.01
C LEU A 204 22.11 -18.83 1.65
N ALA A 205 23.13 -19.17 0.84
CA ALA A 205 24.52 -19.20 1.28
C ALA A 205 25.03 -17.80 1.70
N ARG A 206 24.65 -16.75 0.97
CA ARG A 206 24.98 -15.35 1.37
C ARG A 206 24.38 -14.96 2.71
N LEU A 207 23.24 -15.52 3.07
CA LEU A 207 22.63 -15.32 4.38
C LEU A 207 23.29 -16.19 5.46
N GLY A 208 24.27 -17.04 5.11
CA GLY A 208 24.93 -17.97 6.04
C GLY A 208 24.04 -19.13 6.47
N TRP A 209 23.01 -19.45 5.69
CA TRP A 209 22.07 -20.52 5.97
C TRP A 209 22.21 -21.65 4.94
N GLN A 210 22.00 -22.90 5.40
CA GLN A 210 22.01 -24.06 4.50
C GLN A 210 20.64 -24.71 4.44
N GLU A 211 20.14 -25.25 5.54
CA GLU A 211 18.87 -25.97 5.63
C GLU A 211 18.03 -25.51 6.83
N GLY A 212 16.79 -25.96 6.89
CA GLY A 212 15.82 -25.70 7.95
C GLY A 212 14.68 -24.80 7.50
N PRO A 213 13.57 -24.81 8.26
CA PRO A 213 12.40 -24.01 7.94
C PRO A 213 12.68 -22.52 8.12
N ILE A 214 12.28 -21.73 7.14
CA ILE A 214 12.44 -20.26 7.13
C ILE A 214 11.07 -19.61 7.19
N LEU A 215 10.85 -18.84 8.26
CA LEU A 215 9.68 -17.98 8.39
C LEU A 215 10.03 -16.57 7.92
N GLY A 216 9.13 -15.92 7.19
CA GLY A 216 9.44 -14.64 6.58
C GLY A 216 8.46 -13.53 6.90
N PHE A 217 8.99 -12.32 6.95
CA PHE A 217 8.23 -11.08 7.00
C PHE A 217 8.84 -10.07 6.04
N ILE A 218 8.00 -9.40 5.23
CA ILE A 218 8.42 -8.34 4.31
C ILE A 218 7.66 -7.06 4.61
N GLY A 219 8.36 -5.94 4.63
CA GLY A 219 7.78 -4.61 4.75
C GLY A 219 8.56 -3.66 5.64
N SER A 220 8.01 -2.46 5.84
CA SER A 220 8.59 -1.52 6.80
C SER A 220 8.45 -2.02 8.23
N MET A 221 9.43 -1.69 9.06
CA MET A 221 9.46 -2.06 10.48
C MET A 221 8.64 -1.08 11.32
N SER A 222 7.34 -0.97 10.98
CA SER A 222 6.40 -0.03 11.56
C SER A 222 5.45 -0.70 12.55
N VAL A 223 4.97 0.07 13.54
CA VAL A 223 4.03 -0.43 14.57
C VAL A 223 2.79 -1.06 13.94
N TRP A 224 2.22 -0.44 12.92
CA TRP A 224 1.01 -0.93 12.26
C TRP A 224 1.20 -2.23 11.47
N HIS A 225 2.43 -2.68 11.26
CA HIS A 225 2.74 -4.01 10.72
C HIS A 225 2.87 -5.10 11.78
N GLY A 226 2.70 -4.75 13.08
CA GLY A 226 2.73 -5.71 14.17
C GLY A 226 4.13 -6.19 14.55
N ILE A 227 5.13 -5.31 14.49
CA ILE A 227 6.53 -5.68 14.82
C ILE A 227 6.65 -6.24 16.24
N GLU A 228 5.91 -5.71 17.21
CA GLU A 228 5.92 -6.26 18.57
C GLU A 228 5.39 -7.70 18.63
N ASN A 229 4.29 -7.97 17.90
CA ASN A 229 3.76 -9.33 17.77
C ASN A 229 4.78 -10.24 17.08
N LEU A 230 5.44 -9.74 16.02
CA LEU A 230 6.46 -10.49 15.28
C LEU A 230 7.63 -10.87 16.19
N LEU A 231 8.14 -9.96 17.03
CA LEU A 231 9.23 -10.28 17.96
C LEU A 231 8.83 -11.32 18.99
N ARG A 232 7.61 -11.27 19.50
CA ARG A 232 7.06 -12.30 20.40
C ARG A 232 6.92 -13.66 19.70
N ILE A 233 6.47 -13.68 18.44
CA ILE A 233 6.37 -14.90 17.62
C ILE A 233 7.76 -15.49 17.44
N ILE A 234 8.76 -14.68 17.07
CA ILE A 234 10.14 -15.13 16.91
C ILE A 234 10.66 -15.82 18.18
N ASP A 235 10.52 -15.17 19.33
CA ASP A 235 10.99 -15.69 20.62
C ASP A 235 10.35 -17.05 20.94
N THR A 236 9.04 -17.15 20.77
CA THR A 236 8.29 -18.37 21.09
C THR A 236 8.56 -19.49 20.09
N VAL A 237 8.54 -19.20 18.79
CA VAL A 237 8.79 -20.22 17.77
C VAL A 237 10.19 -20.78 17.89
N LEU A 238 11.22 -19.95 18.10
CA LEU A 238 12.59 -20.42 18.24
C LEU A 238 12.83 -21.20 19.54
N SER A 239 12.03 -21.01 20.58
CA SER A 239 12.10 -21.85 21.79
C SER A 239 11.57 -23.27 21.58
N HIS A 240 10.59 -23.45 20.67
CA HIS A 240 9.99 -24.76 20.35
C HIS A 240 10.68 -25.41 19.13
N TYR A 241 11.12 -24.61 18.18
CA TYR A 241 11.75 -25.03 16.92
C TYR A 241 13.12 -24.37 16.76
N PRO A 242 14.17 -24.82 17.50
CA PRO A 242 15.50 -24.17 17.46
C PRO A 242 16.20 -24.20 16.10
N ALA A 243 15.79 -25.09 15.20
CA ALA A 243 16.28 -25.16 13.82
C ALA A 243 15.62 -24.13 12.87
N ALA A 244 14.51 -23.53 13.30
CA ALA A 244 13.81 -22.52 12.50
C ALA A 244 14.63 -21.23 12.36
N LYS A 245 14.37 -20.51 11.29
CA LYS A 245 15.02 -19.24 10.94
C LYS A 245 14.00 -18.20 10.61
N PHE A 246 14.32 -16.93 10.86
CA PHE A 246 13.46 -15.80 10.55
C PHE A 246 14.15 -14.82 9.60
N LEU A 247 13.54 -14.57 8.46
CA LEU A 247 14.00 -13.64 7.45
C LEU A 247 13.11 -12.40 7.43
N LEU A 248 13.62 -11.29 7.97
CA LEU A 248 12.94 -10.00 8.04
C LEU A 248 13.48 -9.10 6.94
N VAL A 249 12.68 -8.87 5.91
CA VAL A 249 13.10 -8.13 4.72
C VAL A 249 12.44 -6.75 4.71
N GLY A 250 13.27 -5.71 4.72
CA GLY A 250 12.81 -4.32 4.65
C GLY A 250 13.43 -3.42 5.70
N SER A 251 13.09 -2.15 5.61
CA SER A 251 13.61 -1.07 6.46
C SER A 251 12.55 0.00 6.72
N GLY A 252 12.90 1.02 7.50
CA GLY A 252 12.00 2.13 7.83
C GLY A 252 11.02 1.82 8.97
N GLY A 253 10.16 2.78 9.31
CA GLY A 253 9.15 2.63 10.35
C GLY A 253 9.64 2.76 11.79
N GLY A 254 10.93 3.00 12.02
CA GLY A 254 11.48 3.40 13.33
C GLY A 254 11.83 2.26 14.29
N HIS A 255 11.51 0.98 13.99
CA HIS A 255 11.73 -0.16 14.90
C HIS A 255 12.99 -0.97 14.60
N GLU A 256 13.79 -0.63 13.60
CA GLU A 256 15.00 -1.40 13.25
C GLU A 256 15.99 -1.53 14.41
N ALA A 257 16.22 -0.44 15.15
CA ALA A 257 17.12 -0.45 16.30
C ALA A 257 16.62 -1.38 17.41
N SER A 258 15.30 -1.41 17.67
CA SER A 258 14.71 -2.32 18.67
C SER A 258 14.79 -3.77 18.23
N ILE A 259 14.56 -4.07 16.95
CA ILE A 259 14.70 -5.42 16.37
C ILE A 259 16.15 -5.88 16.51
N ARG A 260 17.13 -5.06 16.11
CA ARG A 260 18.58 -5.42 16.24
C ARG A 260 18.98 -5.65 17.70
N ARG A 261 18.48 -4.81 18.61
CA ARG A 261 18.71 -4.98 20.05
C ARG A 261 18.10 -6.30 20.56
N PHE A 262 16.89 -6.63 20.17
CA PHE A 262 16.23 -7.88 20.51
C PHE A 262 17.06 -9.09 20.03
N ILE A 263 17.49 -9.10 18.75
CA ILE A 263 18.32 -10.17 18.18
C ILE A 263 19.61 -10.37 18.99
N GLN A 264 20.28 -9.28 19.36
CA GLN A 264 21.51 -9.32 20.16
C GLN A 264 21.27 -9.83 21.59
N GLN A 265 20.27 -9.27 22.29
CA GLN A 265 19.96 -9.65 23.67
C GLN A 265 19.55 -11.12 23.80
N ARG A 266 18.81 -11.64 22.81
CA ARG A 266 18.39 -13.04 22.75
C ARG A 266 19.44 -13.98 22.12
N ARG A 267 20.59 -13.45 21.65
CA ARG A 267 21.64 -14.20 20.96
C ARG A 267 21.17 -14.95 19.71
N LEU A 268 20.23 -14.33 18.95
CA LEU A 268 19.55 -14.94 17.79
C LEU A 268 20.23 -14.61 16.45
N THR A 269 21.44 -14.11 16.44
CA THR A 269 22.14 -13.63 15.23
C THR A 269 22.33 -14.69 14.14
N ARG A 270 22.28 -15.98 14.49
CA ARG A 270 22.36 -17.09 13.54
C ARG A 270 20.99 -17.48 12.97
N GLN A 271 19.91 -17.18 13.68
CA GLN A 271 18.55 -17.62 13.35
C GLN A 271 17.67 -16.50 12.80
N VAL A 272 17.99 -15.24 13.09
CA VAL A 272 17.18 -14.07 12.68
C VAL A 272 18.04 -13.09 11.89
N ILE A 273 17.63 -12.83 10.65
CA ILE A 273 18.28 -11.86 9.78
C ILE A 273 17.32 -10.72 9.49
N LEU A 274 17.75 -9.49 9.75
CA LEU A 274 17.14 -8.26 9.29
C LEU A 274 17.99 -7.71 8.13
N THR A 275 17.47 -7.81 6.89
CA THR A 275 18.22 -7.45 5.68
C THR A 275 18.43 -5.95 5.53
N GLY A 276 17.52 -5.13 6.09
CA GLY A 276 17.38 -3.74 5.69
C GLY A 276 16.63 -3.61 4.36
N TYR A 277 16.78 -2.47 3.70
CA TYR A 277 16.11 -2.22 2.42
C TYR A 277 16.57 -3.20 1.33
N VAL A 278 15.60 -3.75 0.63
CA VAL A 278 15.80 -4.60 -0.56
C VAL A 278 14.95 -4.03 -1.70
N PRO A 279 15.53 -3.79 -2.89
CA PRO A 279 14.76 -3.34 -4.06
C PRO A 279 13.61 -4.31 -4.39
N HIS A 280 12.44 -3.76 -4.77
CA HIS A 280 11.24 -4.57 -5.03
C HIS A 280 11.46 -5.68 -6.07
N ALA A 281 12.28 -5.41 -7.09
CA ALA A 281 12.65 -6.40 -8.10
C ALA A 281 13.36 -7.65 -7.54
N GLN A 282 13.96 -7.55 -6.36
CA GLN A 282 14.64 -8.68 -5.69
C GLN A 282 13.74 -9.38 -4.66
N ILE A 283 12.62 -8.79 -4.27
CA ILE A 283 11.70 -9.35 -3.26
C ILE A 283 11.23 -10.77 -3.61
N PRO A 284 10.91 -11.11 -4.87
CA PRO A 284 10.52 -12.49 -5.21
C PRO A 284 11.54 -13.54 -4.77
N ALA A 285 12.84 -13.30 -4.98
CA ALA A 285 13.90 -14.24 -4.56
C ALA A 285 13.94 -14.44 -3.04
N TYR A 286 13.72 -13.38 -2.26
CA TYR A 286 13.64 -13.50 -0.79
C TYR A 286 12.40 -14.25 -0.33
N ILE A 287 11.24 -14.04 -0.98
CA ILE A 287 10.00 -14.79 -0.67
C ILE A 287 10.21 -16.29 -0.97
N GLN A 288 10.94 -16.63 -2.03
CA GLN A 288 11.18 -18.04 -2.37
C GLN A 288 11.98 -18.79 -1.29
N LEU A 289 12.84 -18.12 -0.53
CA LEU A 289 13.54 -18.74 0.61
C LEU A 289 12.61 -19.12 1.77
N MET A 290 11.44 -18.45 1.89
CA MET A 290 10.53 -18.61 3.01
C MET A 290 9.62 -19.82 2.81
N ASP A 291 9.40 -20.61 3.86
CA ASP A 291 8.44 -21.71 3.87
C ASP A 291 7.06 -21.26 4.35
N VAL A 292 7.04 -20.41 5.39
CA VAL A 292 5.83 -19.79 5.93
C VAL A 292 6.04 -18.27 5.98
N VAL A 293 5.05 -17.51 5.56
CA VAL A 293 5.11 -16.04 5.56
C VAL A 293 4.12 -15.44 6.54
N LEU A 294 4.56 -14.39 7.22
CA LEU A 294 3.86 -13.82 8.36
C LEU A 294 3.41 -12.38 8.08
N ALA A 295 2.18 -12.09 8.49
CA ALA A 295 1.65 -10.73 8.53
C ALA A 295 0.85 -10.50 9.82
N PRO A 296 1.51 -10.39 11.00
CA PRO A 296 0.88 -10.39 12.31
C PRO A 296 0.37 -9.01 12.71
N TYR A 297 -0.59 -8.47 11.94
CA TYR A 297 -1.13 -7.13 12.20
C TYR A 297 -1.70 -7.01 13.61
N PRO A 298 -1.47 -5.88 14.29
CA PRO A 298 -2.06 -5.65 15.61
C PRO A 298 -3.58 -5.46 15.48
N ASN A 299 -4.29 -5.56 16.59
CA ASN A 299 -5.73 -5.28 16.65
C ASN A 299 -5.96 -3.77 16.51
N LEU A 300 -5.98 -3.27 15.27
CA LEU A 300 -6.24 -1.86 14.99
C LEU A 300 -7.75 -1.59 14.95
N PRO A 301 -8.23 -0.53 15.60
CA PRO A 301 -9.66 -0.16 15.56
C PRO A 301 -10.16 0.11 14.13
N PHE A 302 -9.28 0.58 13.26
CA PHE A 302 -9.57 0.86 11.87
C PHE A 302 -8.45 0.35 10.96
N PHE A 303 -8.66 -0.82 10.37
CA PHE A 303 -7.73 -1.43 9.42
C PHE A 303 -8.25 -1.24 7.99
N TYR A 304 -7.88 -0.13 7.38
CA TYR A 304 -8.29 0.27 6.03
C TYR A 304 -7.34 -0.20 4.93
N TYR A 305 -6.25 -0.86 5.29
CA TYR A 305 -5.20 -1.24 4.36
C TYR A 305 -5.62 -2.37 3.42
N SER A 306 -5.03 -2.35 2.21
CA SER A 306 -4.97 -3.48 1.28
C SER A 306 -3.50 -3.91 1.15
N PRO A 307 -3.01 -4.83 1.99
CA PRO A 307 -1.57 -5.07 2.12
C PRO A 307 -0.97 -5.78 0.91
N VAL A 308 -0.24 -5.07 0.06
CA VAL A 308 0.43 -5.60 -1.15
C VAL A 308 1.23 -6.87 -0.86
N LYS A 309 2.00 -6.89 0.24
CA LYS A 309 2.82 -8.06 0.63
C LYS A 309 2.02 -9.36 0.72
N VAL A 310 0.76 -9.32 1.18
CA VAL A 310 -0.06 -10.52 1.33
C VAL A 310 -0.44 -11.06 -0.04
N PHE A 311 -0.78 -10.21 -1.00
CA PHE A 311 -1.02 -10.62 -2.39
C PHE A 311 0.25 -11.20 -3.03
N GLU A 312 1.42 -10.61 -2.78
CA GLU A 312 2.72 -11.08 -3.27
C GLU A 312 3.10 -12.44 -2.67
N TYR A 313 2.88 -12.64 -1.36
CA TYR A 313 3.07 -13.92 -0.69
C TYR A 313 2.21 -15.02 -1.30
N MET A 314 0.92 -14.75 -1.45
CA MET A 314 -0.03 -15.67 -2.05
C MET A 314 0.31 -15.95 -3.52
N ALA A 315 0.69 -14.93 -4.30
CA ALA A 315 1.14 -15.07 -5.68
C ALA A 315 2.38 -15.98 -5.80
N ALA A 316 3.32 -15.84 -4.87
CA ALA A 316 4.52 -16.66 -4.79
C ALA A 316 4.25 -18.10 -4.29
N GLY A 317 3.00 -18.48 -4.03
CA GLY A 317 2.63 -19.79 -3.58
C GLY A 317 3.05 -20.12 -2.16
N LYS A 318 3.06 -19.15 -1.25
CA LYS A 318 3.47 -19.35 0.15
C LYS A 318 2.28 -19.46 1.09
N ALA A 319 2.39 -20.34 2.09
CA ALA A 319 1.42 -20.40 3.19
C ALA A 319 1.51 -19.14 4.02
N VAL A 320 0.40 -18.39 4.10
CA VAL A 320 0.30 -17.11 4.80
C VAL A 320 -0.37 -17.30 6.15
N VAL A 321 0.27 -16.84 7.23
CA VAL A 321 -0.36 -16.70 8.54
C VAL A 321 -0.52 -15.22 8.85
N THR A 322 -1.76 -14.78 9.02
CA THR A 322 -2.07 -13.36 9.24
C THR A 322 -3.23 -13.16 10.21
N THR A 323 -3.41 -11.92 10.66
CA THR A 323 -4.53 -11.54 11.52
C THR A 323 -5.83 -11.47 10.73
N ARG A 324 -6.94 -11.98 11.28
CA ARG A 324 -8.30 -11.89 10.75
C ARG A 324 -8.84 -10.46 10.89
N ILE A 325 -8.35 -9.52 10.08
CA ILE A 325 -8.68 -8.11 10.20
C ILE A 325 -8.92 -7.48 8.82
N GLY A 326 -9.81 -6.50 8.77
CA GLY A 326 -10.10 -5.71 7.57
C GLY A 326 -10.33 -6.57 6.34
N GLN A 327 -9.84 -6.12 5.21
CA GLN A 327 -9.98 -6.76 3.91
C GLN A 327 -9.36 -8.18 3.82
N LEU A 328 -8.41 -8.53 4.71
CA LEU A 328 -7.81 -9.87 4.71
C LEU A 328 -8.84 -10.99 4.88
N LYS A 329 -9.95 -10.71 5.59
CA LYS A 329 -11.09 -11.62 5.74
C LYS A 329 -11.81 -11.95 4.42
N CYS A 330 -11.69 -11.07 3.42
CA CYS A 330 -12.32 -11.21 2.13
C CYS A 330 -11.37 -11.80 1.07
N ILE A 331 -10.06 -11.66 1.28
CA ILE A 331 -9.02 -12.12 0.35
C ILE A 331 -8.65 -13.57 0.66
N ILE A 332 -8.48 -13.89 1.95
CA ILE A 332 -8.02 -15.19 2.41
C ILE A 332 -9.21 -16.03 2.87
N ARG A 333 -9.29 -17.23 2.34
CA ARG A 333 -10.19 -18.30 2.79
C ARG A 333 -9.45 -19.13 3.84
N ASP A 334 -9.83 -18.90 5.10
CA ASP A 334 -9.19 -19.48 6.28
C ASP A 334 -9.08 -21.02 6.20
N GLY A 335 -7.89 -21.53 6.49
CA GLY A 335 -7.58 -22.96 6.45
C GLY A 335 -7.40 -23.54 5.04
N TRP A 336 -7.65 -22.78 3.96
CA TRP A 336 -7.53 -23.26 2.60
C TRP A 336 -6.40 -22.59 1.79
N ASP A 337 -6.35 -21.26 1.75
CA ASP A 337 -5.33 -20.49 1.04
C ASP A 337 -4.54 -19.53 1.94
N GLY A 338 -4.67 -19.72 3.25
CA GLY A 338 -3.97 -19.01 4.32
C GLY A 338 -4.62 -19.29 5.66
N ILE A 339 -4.01 -18.84 6.74
CA ILE A 339 -4.56 -18.96 8.10
C ILE A 339 -4.86 -17.59 8.66
N LEU A 340 -6.10 -17.38 9.09
CA LEU A 340 -6.60 -16.14 9.69
C LEU A 340 -6.71 -16.28 11.20
N CYS A 341 -5.72 -15.80 11.95
CA CYS A 341 -5.73 -15.80 13.40
C CYS A 341 -6.61 -14.67 13.97
N PRO A 342 -7.39 -14.88 15.04
CA PRO A 342 -8.13 -13.82 15.67
C PRO A 342 -7.24 -12.65 16.11
N PRO A 343 -7.70 -11.38 16.02
CA PRO A 343 -6.93 -10.23 16.46
C PRO A 343 -6.56 -10.34 17.94
N GLY A 344 -5.27 -10.19 18.26
CA GLY A 344 -4.76 -10.28 19.64
C GLY A 344 -4.55 -11.69 20.16
N ASP A 345 -4.99 -12.72 19.44
CA ASP A 345 -4.78 -14.12 19.85
C ASP A 345 -3.40 -14.61 19.42
N PHE A 346 -2.43 -14.42 20.30
CA PHE A 346 -1.07 -14.86 20.10
C PHE A 346 -0.94 -16.39 19.99
N ASN A 347 -1.71 -17.13 20.79
CA ASN A 347 -1.65 -18.59 20.81
C ASN A 347 -2.15 -19.19 19.51
N ALA A 348 -3.19 -18.61 18.90
CA ALA A 348 -3.64 -19.00 17.57
C ALA A 348 -2.56 -18.82 16.50
N PHE A 349 -1.75 -17.73 16.57
CA PHE A 349 -0.60 -17.55 15.69
C PHE A 349 0.45 -18.64 15.87
N ILE A 350 0.80 -18.97 17.11
CA ILE A 350 1.80 -20.00 17.39
C ILE A 350 1.30 -21.38 16.92
N ALA A 351 0.05 -21.73 17.21
CA ALA A 351 -0.55 -22.99 16.77
C ALA A 351 -0.58 -23.09 15.22
N ALA A 352 -0.96 -22.02 14.53
CA ALA A 352 -0.96 -21.96 13.06
C ALA A 352 0.44 -22.18 12.47
N ILE A 353 1.45 -21.50 13.02
CA ILE A 353 2.84 -21.66 12.60
C ILE A 353 3.34 -23.09 12.88
N SER A 354 3.10 -23.61 14.07
CA SER A 354 3.50 -24.97 14.44
C SER A 354 2.90 -26.01 13.48
N GLY A 355 1.60 -25.93 13.21
CA GLY A 355 0.95 -26.85 12.27
C GLY A 355 1.55 -26.83 10.87
N LEU A 356 1.93 -25.66 10.36
CA LEU A 356 2.58 -25.52 9.05
C LEU A 356 4.04 -25.95 9.04
N LEU A 357 4.74 -25.90 10.17
CA LEU A 357 6.11 -26.41 10.30
C LEU A 357 6.14 -27.93 10.44
N GLU A 358 5.15 -28.53 11.09
CA GLU A 358 5.01 -29.97 11.29
C GLU A 358 4.46 -30.68 10.05
N ASP A 359 3.53 -30.04 9.31
CA ASP A 359 2.98 -30.56 8.07
C ASP A 359 3.38 -29.67 6.89
N THR A 360 4.55 -29.93 6.34
CA THR A 360 5.09 -29.18 5.19
C THR A 360 4.30 -29.38 3.90
N ASP A 361 3.60 -30.49 3.76
CA ASP A 361 2.78 -30.77 2.56
C ASP A 361 1.48 -30.01 2.64
N MET A 362 0.86 -29.87 3.81
CA MET A 362 -0.25 -28.94 4.04
C MET A 362 0.18 -27.50 3.72
N ALA A 363 1.37 -27.07 4.19
CA ALA A 363 1.86 -25.73 3.89
C ALA A 363 2.04 -25.48 2.38
N LYS A 364 2.61 -26.43 1.64
CA LYS A 364 2.76 -26.36 0.18
C LYS A 364 1.41 -26.30 -0.51
N GLN A 365 0.46 -27.17 -0.13
CA GLN A 365 -0.87 -27.21 -0.73
C GLN A 365 -1.62 -25.88 -0.48
N MET A 366 -1.55 -25.34 0.74
CA MET A 366 -2.10 -24.03 1.07
C MET A 366 -1.49 -22.92 0.20
N GLY A 367 -0.19 -22.94 -0.02
CA GLY A 367 0.51 -22.01 -0.91
C GLY A 367 0.03 -22.12 -2.37
N LEU A 368 -0.18 -23.33 -2.89
CA LEU A 368 -0.73 -23.53 -4.23
C LEU A 368 -2.16 -22.98 -4.36
N ASN A 369 -2.99 -23.20 -3.34
CA ASN A 369 -4.33 -22.65 -3.28
C ASN A 369 -4.31 -21.12 -3.24
N ALA A 370 -3.38 -20.55 -2.46
CA ALA A 370 -3.17 -19.10 -2.37
C ALA A 370 -2.83 -18.49 -3.74
N ARG A 371 -1.91 -19.13 -4.47
CA ARG A 371 -1.58 -18.71 -5.83
C ARG A 371 -2.79 -18.80 -6.78
N GLN A 372 -3.56 -19.87 -6.69
CA GLN A 372 -4.78 -20.03 -7.49
C GLN A 372 -5.75 -18.88 -7.24
N THR A 373 -5.97 -18.50 -5.97
CA THR A 373 -6.81 -17.36 -5.60
C THR A 373 -6.33 -16.06 -6.24
N ILE A 374 -5.01 -15.78 -6.17
CA ILE A 374 -4.46 -14.56 -6.79
C ILE A 374 -4.58 -14.59 -8.30
N SER A 375 -4.19 -15.71 -8.95
CA SER A 375 -4.21 -15.83 -10.41
C SER A 375 -5.59 -15.63 -11.00
N THR A 376 -6.63 -16.04 -10.28
CA THR A 376 -8.02 -16.00 -10.79
C THR A 376 -8.76 -14.70 -10.43
N LYS A 377 -8.34 -13.94 -9.41
CA LYS A 377 -9.13 -12.82 -8.87
C LYS A 377 -8.35 -11.56 -8.54
N HIS A 378 -7.05 -11.67 -8.28
CA HIS A 378 -6.33 -10.56 -7.67
C HIS A 378 -4.98 -10.23 -8.34
N THR A 379 -4.86 -10.48 -9.65
CA THR A 379 -3.73 -9.97 -10.43
C THR A 379 -3.89 -8.47 -10.67
N TRP A 380 -2.80 -7.76 -10.94
CA TRP A 380 -2.89 -6.35 -11.36
C TRP A 380 -3.71 -6.19 -12.65
N ARG A 381 -3.72 -7.21 -13.53
CA ARG A 381 -4.58 -7.25 -14.73
C ARG A 381 -6.07 -7.18 -14.38
N HIS A 382 -6.54 -7.94 -13.38
CA HIS A 382 -7.92 -7.86 -12.92
C HIS A 382 -8.26 -6.46 -12.36
N LYS A 383 -7.28 -5.82 -11.68
CA LYS A 383 -7.48 -4.47 -11.15
C LYS A 383 -7.52 -3.43 -12.27
N ALA A 384 -6.65 -3.57 -13.26
CA ALA A 384 -6.66 -2.73 -14.45
C ALA A 384 -7.98 -2.82 -15.23
N SER A 385 -8.50 -4.03 -15.43
CA SER A 385 -9.81 -4.21 -16.09
C SER A 385 -10.97 -3.59 -15.31
N ALA A 386 -10.93 -3.62 -13.96
CA ALA A 386 -11.92 -2.91 -13.15
C ALA A 386 -11.83 -1.38 -13.32
N TYR A 387 -10.62 -0.83 -13.34
CA TYR A 387 -10.42 0.60 -13.61
C TYR A 387 -10.83 0.98 -15.03
N GLU A 388 -10.51 0.15 -16.03
CA GLU A 388 -10.93 0.33 -17.43
C GLU A 388 -12.45 0.48 -17.55
N ALA A 389 -13.20 -0.45 -16.93
CA ALA A 389 -14.65 -0.41 -16.95
C ALA A 389 -15.23 0.85 -16.30
N ILE A 390 -14.65 1.30 -15.18
CA ILE A 390 -15.04 2.56 -14.52
C ILE A 390 -14.73 3.75 -15.42
N CYS A 391 -13.52 3.83 -15.98
CA CYS A 391 -13.10 4.92 -16.85
C CYS A 391 -13.98 5.02 -18.10
N ALA A 392 -14.24 3.90 -18.77
CA ALA A 392 -15.08 3.86 -19.97
C ALA A 392 -16.49 4.40 -19.69
N ARG A 393 -17.13 3.94 -18.61
CA ARG A 393 -18.45 4.42 -18.17
C ARG A 393 -18.43 5.92 -17.88
N LEU A 394 -17.43 6.44 -17.18
CA LEU A 394 -17.36 7.86 -16.84
C LEU A 394 -17.19 8.75 -18.08
N ILE A 395 -16.37 8.33 -19.02
CA ILE A 395 -16.16 9.05 -20.29
C ILE A 395 -17.46 9.09 -21.08
N GLU A 396 -18.15 7.96 -21.19
CA GLU A 396 -19.43 7.87 -21.89
C GLU A 396 -20.51 8.77 -21.24
N GLU A 397 -20.68 8.69 -19.90
CA GLU A 397 -21.60 9.56 -19.16
C GLU A 397 -21.30 11.05 -19.38
N TYR A 398 -20.01 11.40 -19.48
CA TYR A 398 -19.59 12.78 -19.67
C TYR A 398 -19.85 13.28 -21.10
N GLN A 399 -19.62 12.44 -22.10
CA GLN A 399 -19.90 12.74 -23.50
C GLN A 399 -21.41 12.93 -23.74
N GLN A 400 -22.24 12.06 -23.15
CA GLN A 400 -23.71 12.18 -23.25
C GLN A 400 -24.21 13.48 -22.63
N LYS A 401 -23.71 13.89 -21.47
CA LYS A 401 -24.09 15.17 -20.85
C LYS A 401 -23.72 16.39 -21.70
N ASN A 402 -22.54 16.37 -22.30
CA ASN A 402 -22.05 17.49 -23.11
C ASN A 402 -22.70 17.53 -24.51
N GLY A 403 -23.03 16.35 -25.09
CA GLY A 403 -23.77 16.27 -26.36
C GLY A 403 -25.18 16.83 -26.28
N HIS A 404 -25.89 16.64 -25.16
CA HIS A 404 -27.21 17.19 -24.94
C HIS A 404 -27.21 18.71 -24.68
N ALA A 405 -26.13 19.28 -24.15
CA ALA A 405 -25.98 20.70 -23.93
C ALA A 405 -25.89 21.50 -25.27
N HIS A 406 -25.29 20.89 -26.29
CA HIS A 406 -25.18 21.51 -27.62
C HIS A 406 -26.47 21.40 -28.49
N THR A 407 -27.38 20.49 -28.18
CA THR A 407 -28.65 20.33 -28.93
C THR A 407 -29.80 21.12 -28.33
N SER A 408 -29.67 21.72 -27.16
CA SER A 408 -30.70 22.56 -26.52
C SER A 408 -30.54 24.04 -26.81
N ASP A 409 -29.44 24.46 -27.44
CA ASP A 409 -29.18 25.88 -27.84
C ASP A 409 -29.36 26.12 -29.35
N THR A 410 -29.93 25.18 -30.10
CA THR A 410 -30.37 25.35 -31.50
C THR A 410 -31.88 25.23 -31.59
#